data_7b7b8476c54add20ab646af4ebdf9d21
#
_entry.id   7b7b8476c54add20ab646af4ebdf9d21
#
_cell.length_a   1.000
_cell.length_b   1.000
_cell.length_c   1.000
_cell.angle_alpha   90.00
_cell.angle_beta   90.00
_cell.angle_gamma   90.00
#
_symmetry.space_group_name_H-M   'P 1'
#
loop_
_entity.id
_entity.type
_entity.pdbx_description
1 polymer ?
#
loop_
_entity_poly.entity_id
_entity_poly.type
_entity_poly.pdbx_seq_one_letter_code
_entity_poly.pdbx_strand_id
1 'polypeptide(L)'
;RKILAICLIRRISERVDKEIPITQAAYRSGRGTTEQLMTLKLMAEKAATTPNYETTVLLMDMSKAFDRVRRGTLLDDLKAILEEDELHLVKILIKDVKLIVRVGKEKGKAIKTNIGVPQGDCLSPILFTLYLARALSNEDLNRNEDYQDQLLELPPHLRDHPYSEMQRTGTIIPLQYADDVCWVAMNSNHIIQNIKQSIPAKLESRNLIINKEKTEEYRVRKDGDEKWKTCKYLGTLLDSTEDIKRRKRLAAGAMDTIKHICKDRRLETSIKMRAFNAYTSSVFLYNSESWTMNKTTEDSLDSYHRRQLRNAINIKWPNKISNTELYKRTKAIPWSQNVKKRRLRFFGHIMRLPDDAPVRTALIEYDRPLKMSRGARKFTWGKNITNDLSLLGLDRHSGAEAAKDRKGWRGLVNGIHTAD
;
A
#
# COMPACT_ATOMS: atom_id res chain seq x y z
N ARG A 1 -27.90 -14.58 1.57
CA ARG A 1 -27.18 -13.62 2.41
C ARG A 1 -26.12 -12.87 1.60
N LYS A 2 -25.15 -13.55 0.95
CA LYS A 2 -24.06 -12.89 0.21
C LYS A 2 -24.56 -11.98 -0.93
N ILE A 3 -25.56 -12.43 -1.72
CA ILE A 3 -26.15 -11.63 -2.80
C ILE A 3 -26.79 -10.34 -2.23
N LEU A 4 -27.59 -10.46 -1.17
CA LEU A 4 -28.20 -9.32 -0.49
C LEU A 4 -27.17 -8.33 0.02
N ALA A 5 -26.10 -8.80 0.65
CA ALA A 5 -25.00 -7.95 1.12
C ALA A 5 -24.31 -7.23 -0.04
N ILE A 6 -24.08 -7.88 -1.19
CA ILE A 6 -23.50 -7.22 -2.39
C ILE A 6 -24.42 -6.13 -2.95
N CYS A 7 -25.73 -6.40 -3.03
CA CYS A 7 -26.72 -5.40 -3.48
C CYS A 7 -26.73 -4.19 -2.53
N LEU A 8 -26.75 -4.44 -1.23
CA LEU A 8 -26.71 -3.39 -0.22
C LEU A 8 -25.42 -2.55 -0.31
N ILE A 9 -24.24 -3.19 -0.42
CA ILE A 9 -22.97 -2.48 -0.60
C ILE A 9 -23.03 -1.54 -1.79
N ARG A 10 -23.51 -2.01 -2.94
CA ARG A 10 -23.63 -1.17 -4.15
C ARG A 10 -24.51 0.06 -3.94
N ARG A 11 -25.51 -0.06 -3.07
CA ARG A 11 -26.44 1.02 -2.76
C ARG A 11 -25.85 2.03 -1.78
N ILE A 12 -25.12 1.57 -0.76
CA ILE A 12 -24.64 2.43 0.34
C ILE A 12 -23.21 2.93 0.18
N SER A 13 -22.38 2.25 -0.65
CA SER A 13 -20.92 2.46 -0.66
C SER A 13 -20.52 3.90 -0.98
N GLU A 14 -21.21 4.60 -1.88
CA GLU A 14 -20.87 5.98 -2.22
C GLU A 14 -21.09 6.94 -1.04
N ARG A 15 -22.18 6.75 -0.28
CA ARG A 15 -22.47 7.57 0.91
C ARG A 15 -21.51 7.28 2.05
N VAL A 16 -21.24 6.01 2.30
CA VAL A 16 -20.28 5.61 3.33
C VAL A 16 -18.86 6.05 2.96
N ASP A 17 -18.48 6.00 1.68
CA ASP A 17 -17.15 6.41 1.22
C ASP A 17 -16.86 7.90 1.46
N LYS A 18 -17.88 8.75 1.43
CA LYS A 18 -17.77 10.19 1.75
C LYS A 18 -17.41 10.45 3.23
N GLU A 19 -17.77 9.54 4.11
CA GLU A 19 -17.48 9.62 5.56
C GLU A 19 -16.11 9.03 5.94
N ILE A 20 -15.47 8.34 4.99
CA ILE A 20 -14.16 7.72 5.22
C ILE A 20 -13.06 8.68 4.75
N PRO A 21 -12.10 9.03 5.62
CA PRO A 21 -11.04 9.98 5.26
C PRO A 21 -10.23 9.49 4.06
N ILE A 22 -9.71 10.43 3.26
CA ILE A 22 -8.92 10.15 2.06
C ILE A 22 -7.66 9.33 2.38
N THR A 23 -7.20 9.38 3.61
CA THR A 23 -6.03 8.64 4.13
C THR A 23 -6.28 7.16 4.36
N GLN A 24 -7.55 6.70 4.41
CA GLN A 24 -7.90 5.28 4.45
C GLN A 24 -8.00 4.73 3.02
N ALA A 25 -7.15 3.77 2.67
CA ALA A 25 -7.08 3.20 1.33
C ALA A 25 -7.69 1.79 1.21
N ALA A 26 -7.97 1.11 2.33
CA ALA A 26 -8.49 -0.25 2.28
C ALA A 26 -9.96 -0.30 1.84
N TYR A 27 -10.30 -1.30 1.04
CA TYR A 27 -11.65 -1.63 0.59
C TYR A 27 -12.36 -0.53 -0.23
N ARG A 28 -11.59 0.43 -0.75
CA ARG A 28 -12.09 1.53 -1.58
C ARG A 28 -11.71 1.31 -3.05
N SER A 29 -12.64 1.67 -3.95
CA SER A 29 -12.38 1.56 -5.39
C SER A 29 -11.26 2.49 -5.83
N GLY A 30 -10.32 1.97 -6.62
CA GLY A 30 -9.19 2.76 -7.14
C GLY A 30 -8.09 3.06 -6.12
N ARG A 31 -8.17 2.51 -4.90
CA ARG A 31 -7.16 2.64 -3.83
C ARG A 31 -6.46 1.31 -3.58
N GLY A 32 -5.25 1.36 -3.04
CA GLY A 32 -4.48 0.14 -2.76
C GLY A 32 -3.32 0.33 -1.80
N THR A 33 -2.69 -0.79 -1.45
CA THR A 33 -1.53 -0.81 -0.55
C THR A 33 -0.35 -0.01 -1.08
N THR A 34 -0.19 0.06 -2.41
CA THR A 34 0.95 0.73 -3.05
C THR A 34 0.93 2.24 -2.82
N GLU A 35 -0.25 2.87 -2.79
CA GLU A 35 -0.39 4.31 -2.51
C GLU A 35 0.12 4.65 -1.11
N GLN A 36 -0.35 3.91 -0.11
CA GLN A 36 0.04 4.09 1.29
C GLN A 36 1.54 3.86 1.48
N LEU A 37 2.04 2.75 0.94
CA LEU A 37 3.45 2.42 0.99
C LEU A 37 4.30 3.50 0.29
N MET A 38 3.86 3.98 -0.88
CA MET A 38 4.64 4.97 -1.65
C MET A 38 4.69 6.32 -0.95
N THR A 39 3.59 6.77 -0.34
CA THR A 39 3.57 7.96 0.52
C THR A 39 4.67 7.87 1.58
N LEU A 40 4.69 6.77 2.32
CA LEU A 40 5.69 6.55 3.37
C LEU A 40 7.12 6.46 2.81
N LYS A 41 7.32 5.76 1.70
CA LYS A 41 8.65 5.64 1.06
C LYS A 41 9.19 6.97 0.56
N LEU A 42 8.37 7.80 -0.06
CA LEU A 42 8.80 9.13 -0.53
C LEU A 42 9.25 10.01 0.63
N MET A 43 8.50 10.01 1.74
CA MET A 43 8.88 10.77 2.94
C MET A 43 10.16 10.23 3.59
N ALA A 44 10.28 8.91 3.72
CA ALA A 44 11.49 8.28 4.23
C ALA A 44 12.71 8.53 3.33
N GLU A 45 12.57 8.42 2.01
CA GLU A 45 13.66 8.69 1.05
C GLU A 45 14.10 10.15 1.09
N LYS A 46 13.16 11.10 1.21
CA LYS A 46 13.47 12.53 1.39
C LYS A 46 14.27 12.77 2.66
N ALA A 47 13.83 12.21 3.79
CA ALA A 47 14.54 12.34 5.07
C ALA A 47 15.94 11.71 5.03
N ALA A 48 16.09 10.54 4.40
CA ALA A 48 17.37 9.86 4.27
C ALA A 48 18.37 10.56 3.32
N THR A 49 17.91 11.51 2.51
CA THR A 49 18.75 12.19 1.50
C THR A 49 18.97 13.68 1.79
N THR A 50 18.13 14.30 2.61
CA THR A 50 18.13 15.73 2.88
C THR A 50 18.72 16.04 4.26
N PRO A 51 19.71 16.92 4.38
CA PRO A 51 20.19 17.41 5.68
C PRO A 51 19.08 18.12 6.45
N ASN A 52 19.10 17.99 7.78
CA ASN A 52 18.16 18.64 8.69
C ASN A 52 16.67 18.33 8.43
N TYR A 53 16.41 17.20 7.77
CA TYR A 53 15.06 16.70 7.54
C TYR A 53 14.92 15.33 8.24
N GLU A 54 13.91 15.20 9.07
CA GLU A 54 13.62 13.98 9.81
C GLU A 54 12.18 13.54 9.56
N THR A 55 11.99 12.25 9.43
CA THR A 55 10.64 11.64 9.38
C THR A 55 10.54 10.59 10.47
N THR A 56 9.56 10.72 11.34
CA THR A 56 9.22 9.69 12.32
C THR A 56 8.02 8.89 11.81
N VAL A 57 8.15 7.58 11.85
CA VAL A 57 7.15 6.60 11.43
C VAL A 57 6.69 5.83 12.65
N LEU A 58 5.40 5.89 12.97
CA LEU A 58 4.79 5.14 14.05
C LEU A 58 3.77 4.16 13.45
N LEU A 59 4.08 2.87 13.52
CA LEU A 59 3.17 1.79 13.12
C LEU A 59 2.39 1.30 14.32
N MET A 60 1.05 1.34 14.24
CA MET A 60 0.15 0.87 15.30
C MET A 60 -0.66 -0.33 14.78
N ASP A 61 -0.52 -1.48 15.44
CA ASP A 61 -1.29 -2.70 15.17
C ASP A 61 -2.47 -2.79 16.15
N MET A 62 -3.63 -3.20 15.67
CA MET A 62 -4.81 -3.39 16.50
C MET A 62 -5.07 -4.86 16.78
N SER A 63 -5.35 -5.17 18.04
CA SER A 63 -5.66 -6.54 18.47
C SER A 63 -7.09 -6.93 18.07
N LYS A 64 -7.24 -7.87 17.11
CA LYS A 64 -8.54 -8.44 16.70
C LYS A 64 -9.58 -7.37 16.36
N ALA A 65 -9.20 -6.36 15.58
CA ALA A 65 -9.98 -5.15 15.34
C ALA A 65 -11.41 -5.44 14.87
N PHE A 66 -11.59 -6.32 13.87
CA PHE A 66 -12.90 -6.73 13.36
C PHE A 66 -13.79 -7.41 14.41
N ASP A 67 -13.20 -8.19 15.32
CA ASP A 67 -13.92 -8.93 16.36
C ASP A 67 -14.37 -8.04 17.52
N ARG A 68 -13.81 -6.81 17.61
CA ARG A 68 -14.06 -5.86 18.70
C ARG A 68 -15.09 -4.78 18.38
N VAL A 69 -15.57 -4.68 17.16
CA VAL A 69 -16.56 -3.70 16.74
C VAL A 69 -17.84 -3.82 17.58
N ARG A 70 -18.22 -2.76 18.30
CA ARG A 70 -19.51 -2.68 19.02
C ARG A 70 -20.63 -2.43 18.01
N ARG A 71 -21.48 -3.44 17.76
CA ARG A 71 -22.55 -3.35 16.75
C ARG A 71 -23.57 -2.26 17.02
N GLY A 72 -23.86 -1.97 18.29
CA GLY A 72 -24.74 -0.85 18.68
C GLY A 72 -24.16 0.49 18.21
N THR A 73 -22.94 0.81 18.62
CA THR A 73 -22.23 2.03 18.22
C THR A 73 -22.10 2.15 16.71
N LEU A 74 -21.78 1.04 16.01
CA LEU A 74 -21.74 1.03 14.53
C LEU A 74 -23.09 1.36 13.90
N LEU A 75 -24.20 0.82 14.44
CA LEU A 75 -25.54 1.13 13.94
C LEU A 75 -25.93 2.58 14.21
N ASP A 76 -25.47 3.16 15.32
CA ASP A 76 -25.69 4.57 15.63
C ASP A 76 -24.90 5.48 14.67
N ASP A 77 -23.66 5.15 14.34
CA ASP A 77 -22.88 5.83 13.29
C ASP A 77 -23.59 5.78 11.92
N LEU A 78 -24.20 4.65 11.59
CA LEU A 78 -24.89 4.44 10.28
C LEU A 78 -26.24 5.17 10.19
N LYS A 79 -26.92 5.45 11.30
CA LYS A 79 -28.20 6.19 11.30
C LYS A 79 -28.11 7.56 10.64
N ALA A 80 -26.95 8.22 10.73
CA ALA A 80 -26.73 9.54 10.12
C ALA A 80 -26.44 9.47 8.61
N ILE A 81 -26.21 8.27 8.07
CA ILE A 81 -25.70 8.08 6.69
C ILE A 81 -26.69 7.32 5.82
N LEU A 82 -27.41 6.36 6.40
CA LEU A 82 -28.26 5.40 5.70
C LEU A 82 -29.75 5.71 5.87
N GLU A 83 -30.51 5.38 4.85
CA GLU A 83 -31.97 5.34 4.92
C GLU A 83 -32.44 4.23 5.89
N GLU A 84 -33.66 4.36 6.40
CA GLU A 84 -34.19 3.46 7.44
C GLU A 84 -34.26 2.00 6.97
N ASP A 85 -34.66 1.74 5.73
CA ASP A 85 -34.71 0.41 5.12
C ASP A 85 -33.32 -0.21 4.98
N GLU A 86 -32.31 0.58 4.60
CA GLU A 86 -30.93 0.15 4.47
C GLU A 86 -30.31 -0.18 5.83
N LEU A 87 -30.55 0.69 6.82
CA LEU A 87 -30.12 0.46 8.21
C LEU A 87 -30.74 -0.81 8.77
N HIS A 88 -32.03 -1.04 8.48
CA HIS A 88 -32.72 -2.27 8.87
C HIS A 88 -32.07 -3.50 8.24
N LEU A 89 -31.73 -3.46 6.95
CA LEU A 89 -31.02 -4.55 6.27
C LEU A 89 -29.62 -4.79 6.86
N VAL A 90 -28.83 -3.75 7.15
CA VAL A 90 -27.55 -3.90 7.86
C VAL A 90 -27.76 -4.59 9.19
N LYS A 91 -28.74 -4.14 9.99
CA LYS A 91 -29.08 -4.71 11.28
C LYS A 91 -29.39 -6.20 11.20
N ILE A 92 -30.19 -6.64 10.20
CA ILE A 92 -30.48 -8.07 9.96
C ILE A 92 -29.18 -8.83 9.62
N LEU A 93 -28.31 -8.25 8.81
CA LEU A 93 -27.08 -8.90 8.35
C LEU A 93 -26.02 -9.05 9.45
N ILE A 94 -25.95 -8.15 10.44
CA ILE A 94 -24.98 -8.23 11.52
C ILE A 94 -25.53 -8.77 12.84
N LYS A 95 -26.86 -8.82 13.00
CA LYS A 95 -27.51 -9.34 14.21
C LYS A 95 -27.49 -10.87 14.21
N ASP A 96 -27.48 -11.46 15.39
CA ASP A 96 -27.63 -12.91 15.62
C ASP A 96 -26.67 -13.79 14.80
N VAL A 97 -25.43 -13.34 14.61
CA VAL A 97 -24.40 -14.11 13.94
C VAL A 97 -24.04 -15.33 14.78
N LYS A 98 -24.20 -16.52 14.19
CA LYS A 98 -23.80 -17.79 14.78
C LYS A 98 -22.48 -18.24 14.18
N LEU A 99 -21.48 -18.48 15.02
CA LEU A 99 -20.21 -19.07 14.64
C LEU A 99 -20.26 -20.58 14.90
N ILE A 100 -19.82 -21.37 13.93
CA ILE A 100 -19.71 -22.82 14.06
C ILE A 100 -18.28 -23.22 13.74
N VAL A 101 -17.58 -23.74 14.73
CA VAL A 101 -16.23 -24.28 14.52
C VAL A 101 -16.35 -25.59 13.73
N ARG A 102 -15.54 -25.72 12.67
CA ARG A 102 -15.48 -26.94 11.86
C ARG A 102 -14.06 -27.49 11.87
N VAL A 103 -13.91 -28.73 12.25
CA VAL A 103 -12.66 -29.50 12.22
C VAL A 103 -12.85 -30.71 11.29
N GLY A 104 -12.25 -30.64 10.11
CA GLY A 104 -12.47 -31.64 9.08
C GLY A 104 -13.95 -31.72 8.63
N LYS A 105 -14.62 -32.85 8.88
CA LYS A 105 -16.04 -33.06 8.57
C LYS A 105 -16.95 -32.73 9.75
N GLU A 106 -16.43 -32.64 10.96
CA GLU A 106 -17.20 -32.41 12.18
C GLU A 106 -17.51 -30.93 12.39
N LYS A 107 -18.72 -30.66 12.91
CA LYS A 107 -19.20 -29.33 13.26
C LYS A 107 -19.45 -29.25 14.76
N GLY A 108 -18.84 -28.25 15.41
CA GLY A 108 -19.11 -27.94 16.80
C GLY A 108 -20.48 -27.29 17.02
N LYS A 109 -20.80 -26.99 18.29
CA LYS A 109 -22.01 -26.27 18.65
C LYS A 109 -21.96 -24.83 18.14
N ALA A 110 -23.12 -24.30 17.75
CA ALA A 110 -23.24 -22.90 17.33
C ALA A 110 -23.04 -21.94 18.50
N ILE A 111 -22.13 -20.98 18.37
CA ILE A 111 -21.85 -19.93 19.34
C ILE A 111 -22.49 -18.63 18.82
N LYS A 112 -23.37 -18.01 19.61
CA LYS A 112 -23.90 -16.68 19.29
C LYS A 112 -22.89 -15.62 19.64
N THR A 113 -22.71 -14.61 18.76
CA THR A 113 -21.85 -13.46 18.99
C THR A 113 -22.66 -12.19 18.93
N ASN A 114 -22.47 -11.30 19.92
CA ASN A 114 -23.13 -9.98 19.99
C ASN A 114 -22.18 -8.84 19.63
N ILE A 115 -20.91 -9.14 19.38
CA ILE A 115 -19.82 -8.19 19.10
C ILE A 115 -19.09 -8.63 17.85
N GLY A 116 -18.40 -7.69 17.23
CA GLY A 116 -17.60 -7.90 16.02
C GLY A 116 -18.42 -7.94 14.74
N VAL A 117 -17.74 -7.77 13.62
CA VAL A 117 -18.27 -7.96 12.27
C VAL A 117 -17.64 -9.22 11.66
N PRO A 118 -18.42 -10.07 10.95
CA PRO A 118 -17.94 -11.36 10.48
C PRO A 118 -16.78 -11.22 9.50
N GLN A 119 -15.64 -11.84 9.80
CA GLN A 119 -14.52 -11.90 8.85
C GLN A 119 -14.91 -12.76 7.63
N GLY A 120 -14.60 -12.24 6.43
CA GLY A 120 -14.96 -12.89 5.16
C GLY A 120 -16.37 -12.58 4.64
N ASP A 121 -17.20 -11.85 5.37
CA ASP A 121 -18.42 -11.24 4.83
C ASP A 121 -18.03 -9.99 3.98
N CYS A 122 -18.70 -9.81 2.85
CA CYS A 122 -18.38 -8.69 1.95
C CYS A 122 -18.77 -7.32 2.51
N LEU A 123 -19.73 -7.25 3.45
CA LEU A 123 -20.16 -6.00 4.09
C LEU A 123 -19.21 -5.55 5.22
N SER A 124 -18.61 -6.50 5.94
CA SER A 124 -17.76 -6.22 7.12
C SER A 124 -16.61 -5.26 6.87
N PRO A 125 -15.90 -5.29 5.72
CA PRO A 125 -14.80 -4.38 5.45
C PRO A 125 -15.21 -2.91 5.43
N ILE A 126 -16.28 -2.55 4.73
CA ILE A 126 -16.76 -1.16 4.63
C ILE A 126 -17.30 -0.66 5.99
N LEU A 127 -17.97 -1.54 6.74
CA LEU A 127 -18.46 -1.22 8.08
C LEU A 127 -17.31 -0.96 9.06
N PHE A 128 -16.26 -1.78 9.00
CA PHE A 128 -15.08 -1.62 9.84
C PHE A 128 -14.32 -0.33 9.54
N THR A 129 -14.11 0.01 8.25
CA THR A 129 -13.42 1.24 7.86
C THR A 129 -14.16 2.49 8.32
N LEU A 130 -15.50 2.50 8.23
CA LEU A 130 -16.32 3.57 8.79
C LEU A 130 -16.17 3.66 10.33
N TYR A 131 -16.27 2.52 11.01
CA TYR A 131 -16.15 2.46 12.48
C TYR A 131 -14.80 3.01 12.98
N LEU A 132 -13.72 2.65 12.29
CA LEU A 132 -12.38 3.15 12.57
C LEU A 132 -12.26 4.64 12.24
N ALA A 133 -12.82 5.09 11.12
CA ALA A 133 -12.84 6.50 10.74
C ALA A 133 -13.51 7.35 11.83
N ARG A 134 -14.64 6.91 12.36
CA ARG A 134 -15.33 7.57 13.49
C ARG A 134 -14.54 7.51 14.81
N ALA A 135 -13.77 6.44 15.03
CA ALA A 135 -12.90 6.34 16.21
C ALA A 135 -11.72 7.31 16.17
N LEU A 136 -11.23 7.62 14.96
CA LEU A 136 -10.10 8.52 14.71
C LEU A 136 -10.52 9.92 14.27
N SER A 137 -11.84 10.22 14.20
CA SER A 137 -12.33 11.54 13.80
C SER A 137 -11.91 12.63 14.79
N ASN A 138 -11.65 13.82 14.24
CA ASN A 138 -11.01 14.93 14.94
C ASN A 138 -11.95 15.78 15.81
N GLU A 139 -13.22 15.40 16.00
CA GLU A 139 -14.16 16.24 16.77
C GLU A 139 -13.65 16.64 18.15
N ASP A 140 -12.80 15.80 18.79
CA ASP A 140 -12.15 16.11 20.07
C ASP A 140 -10.73 16.69 19.93
N LEU A 141 -10.07 16.50 18.78
CA LEU A 141 -8.77 17.12 18.50
C LEU A 141 -8.93 18.62 18.19
N ASN A 142 -10.09 19.02 17.66
CA ASN A 142 -10.44 20.41 17.37
C ASN A 142 -10.73 21.26 18.62
N ARG A 143 -10.80 20.66 19.83
CA ARG A 143 -11.01 21.40 21.07
C ARG A 143 -9.72 21.93 21.71
N ASN A 144 -8.55 21.44 21.29
CA ASN A 144 -7.27 22.02 21.70
C ASN A 144 -6.76 22.90 20.56
N GLU A 145 -6.82 24.22 20.73
CA GLU A 145 -6.36 25.24 19.76
C GLU A 145 -4.92 25.01 19.27
N ASP A 146 -4.06 24.39 20.08
CA ASP A 146 -2.69 23.98 19.71
C ASP A 146 -2.61 22.84 18.68
N TYR A 147 -3.71 22.12 18.40
CA TYR A 147 -3.75 21.01 17.45
C TYR A 147 -4.31 21.38 16.07
N GLN A 148 -5.08 22.46 15.96
CA GLN A 148 -5.69 22.89 14.70
C GLN A 148 -4.65 23.27 13.64
N ASP A 149 -3.49 23.75 14.07
CA ASP A 149 -2.37 24.11 13.17
C ASP A 149 -1.47 22.94 12.79
N GLN A 150 -1.68 21.73 13.31
CA GLN A 150 -0.71 20.63 13.27
C GLN A 150 -1.21 19.32 12.66
N LEU A 151 -2.52 19.09 12.61
CA LEU A 151 -3.09 18.01 11.83
C LEU A 151 -3.44 18.57 10.47
N LEU A 152 -2.81 18.07 9.44
CA LEU A 152 -3.26 18.31 8.08
C LEU A 152 -4.70 17.78 7.93
N GLU A 153 -5.71 18.61 8.15
CA GLU A 153 -6.56 18.93 7.03
C GLU A 153 -5.63 19.37 5.93
N LEU A 154 -5.53 18.59 4.85
CA LEU A 154 -4.82 19.04 3.65
C LEU A 154 -5.35 20.45 3.37
N PRO A 155 -4.51 21.50 3.46
CA PRO A 155 -5.01 22.85 3.52
C PRO A 155 -5.86 23.14 2.28
N PRO A 156 -7.06 23.75 2.40
CA PRO A 156 -7.92 24.09 1.28
C PRO A 156 -7.24 24.95 0.19
N HIS A 157 -6.10 25.54 0.51
CA HIS A 157 -5.31 26.44 -0.34
C HIS A 157 -4.05 25.81 -0.96
N LEU A 158 -3.97 24.51 -1.08
CA LEU A 158 -3.19 23.94 -2.20
C LEU A 158 -3.66 24.50 -3.55
N ARG A 159 -4.71 25.32 -3.52
CA ARG A 159 -5.20 26.09 -4.66
C ARG A 159 -4.31 27.27 -5.04
N ASP A 160 -3.65 27.99 -4.09
CA ASP A 160 -3.05 29.29 -4.36
C ASP A 160 -1.77 29.67 -3.60
N HIS A 161 -0.84 28.74 -3.27
CA HIS A 161 0.45 29.11 -2.63
C HIS A 161 0.37 29.71 -1.19
N PRO A 162 1.39 29.60 -0.35
CA PRO A 162 2.81 29.31 -0.49
C PRO A 162 3.33 28.20 0.43
N TYR A 163 4.05 27.30 -0.12
CA TYR A 163 4.82 26.26 0.59
C TYR A 163 5.84 26.76 1.64
N SER A 164 5.97 28.05 1.86
CA SER A 164 6.91 28.62 2.81
C SER A 164 6.52 28.43 4.28
N GLU A 165 5.23 28.28 4.59
CA GLU A 165 4.74 28.07 5.97
C GLU A 165 4.82 26.60 6.41
N MET A 166 4.70 25.64 5.49
CA MET A 166 4.85 24.21 5.80
C MET A 166 6.25 23.82 6.34
N GLN A 167 7.26 24.67 6.18
CA GLN A 167 8.59 24.44 6.76
C GLN A 167 8.65 24.72 8.26
N ARG A 168 7.70 25.46 8.83
CA ARG A 168 7.71 25.88 10.25
C ARG A 168 6.81 25.02 11.14
N THR A 169 5.78 24.43 10.60
CA THR A 169 4.87 23.53 11.31
C THR A 169 5.10 22.09 10.86
N GLY A 170 5.31 21.20 11.80
CA GLY A 170 5.52 19.78 11.50
C GLY A 170 4.27 19.18 10.87
N THR A 171 4.46 18.37 9.83
CA THR A 171 3.37 17.74 9.08
C THR A 171 3.15 16.31 9.54
N ILE A 172 1.90 15.92 9.80
CA ILE A 172 1.52 14.52 10.10
C ILE A 172 0.57 13.99 9.04
N ILE A 173 0.86 12.79 8.57
CA ILE A 173 -0.01 12.07 7.65
C ILE A 173 -0.44 10.75 8.31
N PRO A 174 -1.73 10.59 8.66
CA PRO A 174 -2.26 9.30 9.11
C PRO A 174 -2.51 8.42 7.89
N LEU A 175 -1.69 7.41 7.66
CA LEU A 175 -1.90 6.43 6.62
C LEU A 175 -2.65 5.23 7.21
N GLN A 176 -3.80 4.87 6.62
CA GLN A 176 -4.66 3.81 7.11
C GLN A 176 -4.91 2.76 6.02
N TYR A 177 -4.76 1.51 6.36
CA TYR A 177 -5.15 0.39 5.51
C TYR A 177 -5.84 -0.70 6.34
N ALA A 178 -7.15 -0.69 6.36
CA ALA A 178 -7.97 -1.46 7.30
C ALA A 178 -7.57 -1.14 8.75
N ASP A 179 -7.12 -2.14 9.49
CA ASP A 179 -6.65 -2.05 10.88
C ASP A 179 -5.18 -1.63 11.01
N ASP A 180 -4.40 -1.65 9.93
CA ASP A 180 -3.03 -1.14 9.92
C ASP A 180 -3.04 0.39 9.86
N VAL A 181 -2.60 1.05 10.93
CA VAL A 181 -2.48 2.51 11.02
C VAL A 181 -1.01 2.90 11.14
N CYS A 182 -0.58 3.79 10.25
CA CYS A 182 0.76 4.34 10.23
C CYS A 182 0.70 5.87 10.32
N TRP A 183 1.32 6.44 11.33
CA TRP A 183 1.48 7.89 11.47
C TRP A 183 2.86 8.29 10.96
N VAL A 184 2.89 9.23 10.03
CA VAL A 184 4.13 9.77 9.45
C VAL A 184 4.23 11.22 9.85
N ALA A 185 5.20 11.54 10.72
CA ALA A 185 5.46 12.92 11.16
C ALA A 185 6.77 13.43 10.56
N MET A 186 6.72 14.60 9.94
CA MET A 186 7.88 15.27 9.37
C MET A 186 8.28 16.42 10.28
N ASN A 187 9.56 16.43 10.72
CA ASN A 187 10.15 17.44 11.60
C ASN A 187 9.37 17.73 12.91
N SER A 188 8.61 16.75 13.44
CA SER A 188 7.65 16.94 14.53
C SER A 188 7.58 15.77 15.49
N ASN A 189 8.70 15.43 16.11
CA ASN A 189 8.75 14.29 17.05
C ASN A 189 7.82 14.43 18.25
N HIS A 190 7.57 15.65 18.75
CA HIS A 190 6.67 15.91 19.87
C HIS A 190 5.24 15.47 19.57
N ILE A 191 4.79 15.60 18.34
CA ILE A 191 3.45 15.21 17.92
C ILE A 191 3.26 13.69 17.98
N ILE A 192 4.29 12.90 17.65
CA ILE A 192 4.23 11.44 17.77
C ILE A 192 4.03 11.03 19.25
N GLN A 193 4.63 11.75 20.20
CA GLN A 193 4.41 11.45 21.62
C GLN A 193 2.97 11.75 22.05
N ASN A 194 2.40 12.84 21.56
CA ASN A 194 1.00 13.17 21.80
C ASN A 194 0.06 12.12 21.20
N ILE A 195 0.33 11.66 19.96
CA ILE A 195 -0.44 10.58 19.32
C ILE A 195 -0.39 9.29 20.16
N LYS A 196 0.78 8.92 20.67
CA LYS A 196 0.93 7.73 21.53
C LYS A 196 0.13 7.82 22.81
N GLN A 197 -0.12 9.02 23.32
CA GLN A 197 -0.90 9.23 24.54
C GLN A 197 -2.41 9.32 24.26
N SER A 198 -2.82 10.05 23.23
CA SER A 198 -4.22 10.36 22.95
C SER A 198 -4.98 9.28 22.17
N ILE A 199 -4.35 8.70 21.13
CA ILE A 199 -5.03 7.75 20.26
C ILE A 199 -5.47 6.46 20.96
N PRO A 200 -4.68 5.84 21.87
CA PRO A 200 -5.13 4.66 22.60
C PRO A 200 -6.47 4.86 23.33
N ALA A 201 -6.61 5.96 24.07
CA ALA A 201 -7.84 6.25 24.81
C ALA A 201 -9.06 6.43 23.88
N LYS A 202 -8.89 7.09 22.73
CA LYS A 202 -9.94 7.22 21.71
C LYS A 202 -10.38 5.88 21.14
N LEU A 203 -9.43 5.04 20.78
CA LEU A 203 -9.72 3.70 20.26
C LEU A 203 -10.39 2.82 21.33
N GLU A 204 -9.94 2.88 22.58
CA GLU A 204 -10.52 2.13 23.70
C GLU A 204 -11.96 2.55 23.99
N SER A 205 -12.33 3.83 23.84
CA SER A 205 -13.71 4.30 23.98
C SER A 205 -14.67 3.56 23.04
N ARG A 206 -14.18 3.16 21.88
CA ARG A 206 -14.89 2.33 20.88
C ARG A 206 -14.52 0.84 20.94
N ASN A 207 -13.90 0.38 22.03
CA ASN A 207 -13.47 -1.01 22.23
C ASN A 207 -12.42 -1.51 21.23
N LEU A 208 -11.69 -0.62 20.57
CA LEU A 208 -10.53 -0.96 19.76
C LEU A 208 -9.28 -0.87 20.63
N ILE A 209 -8.41 -1.88 20.57
CA ILE A 209 -7.24 -1.97 21.46
C ILE A 209 -5.98 -2.06 20.63
N ILE A 210 -5.03 -1.16 20.93
CA ILE A 210 -3.70 -1.18 20.31
C ILE A 210 -2.87 -2.32 20.91
N ASN A 211 -2.20 -3.06 20.06
CA ASN A 211 -1.20 -4.03 20.48
C ASN A 211 0.14 -3.32 20.71
N LYS A 212 0.45 -3.06 21.99
CA LYS A 212 1.68 -2.34 22.38
C LYS A 212 2.96 -3.08 21.97
N GLU A 213 2.96 -4.42 21.97
CA GLU A 213 4.12 -5.24 21.61
C GLU A 213 4.44 -5.20 20.11
N LYS A 214 3.42 -4.93 19.27
CA LYS A 214 3.57 -4.81 17.81
C LYS A 214 3.59 -3.36 17.33
N THR A 215 3.48 -2.39 18.24
CA THR A 215 3.61 -0.98 17.90
C THR A 215 5.08 -0.64 17.75
N GLU A 216 5.48 -0.17 16.57
CA GLU A 216 6.87 0.09 16.22
C GLU A 216 7.07 1.55 15.84
N GLU A 217 8.18 2.15 16.30
CA GLU A 217 8.59 3.50 15.94
C GLU A 217 9.94 3.48 15.24
N TYR A 218 10.03 4.20 14.14
CA TYR A 218 11.24 4.36 13.36
C TYR A 218 11.51 5.84 13.09
N ARG A 219 12.79 6.23 13.17
CA ARG A 219 13.24 7.57 12.80
C ARG A 219 14.13 7.50 11.58
N VAL A 220 13.80 8.31 10.59
CA VAL A 220 14.55 8.38 9.33
C VAL A 220 15.17 9.75 9.22
N ARG A 221 16.50 9.78 9.13
CA ARG A 221 17.31 10.98 8.89
C ARG A 221 18.57 10.59 8.15
N LYS A 222 19.23 11.57 7.49
CA LYS A 222 20.36 11.33 6.60
C LYS A 222 21.52 10.58 7.29
N ASP A 223 21.87 10.96 8.50
CA ASP A 223 23.00 10.40 9.26
C ASP A 223 22.53 9.64 10.51
N GLY A 224 21.31 9.11 10.48
CA GLY A 224 20.70 8.34 11.54
C GLY A 224 20.99 6.85 11.49
N ASP A 225 20.39 6.12 12.43
CA ASP A 225 20.45 4.67 12.38
C ASP A 225 19.72 4.11 11.15
N GLU A 226 20.04 2.87 10.79
CA GLU A 226 19.48 2.21 9.61
C GLU A 226 18.32 1.27 9.92
N LYS A 227 17.78 1.27 11.14
CA LYS A 227 16.69 0.36 11.55
C LYS A 227 15.45 0.51 10.67
N TRP A 228 15.16 1.73 10.22
CA TRP A 228 14.05 2.00 9.33
C TRP A 228 14.07 1.19 8.03
N LYS A 229 15.25 0.74 7.56
CA LYS A 229 15.39 -0.08 6.35
C LYS A 229 14.67 -1.42 6.47
N THR A 230 14.54 -1.93 7.68
CA THR A 230 13.84 -3.19 7.98
C THR A 230 12.38 -2.98 8.38
N CYS A 231 11.93 -1.73 8.49
CA CYS A 231 10.52 -1.40 8.74
C CYS A 231 9.63 -2.05 7.69
N LYS A 232 8.68 -2.85 8.13
CA LYS A 232 7.75 -3.58 7.27
C LYS A 232 6.38 -2.95 7.34
N TYR A 233 5.94 -2.35 6.23
CA TYR A 233 4.60 -1.80 6.10
C TYR A 233 3.86 -2.43 4.91
N LEU A 234 2.62 -2.86 5.12
CA LEU A 234 1.75 -3.50 4.11
C LEU A 234 2.49 -4.58 3.29
N GLY A 235 3.24 -5.43 3.99
CA GLY A 235 3.94 -6.56 3.39
C GLY A 235 5.21 -6.22 2.60
N THR A 236 5.74 -4.99 2.68
CA THR A 236 6.93 -4.51 1.96
C THR A 236 7.88 -3.82 2.93
N LEU A 237 9.20 -3.96 2.74
CA LEU A 237 10.20 -3.22 3.50
C LEU A 237 10.39 -1.81 2.90
N LEU A 238 10.68 -0.81 3.74
CA LEU A 238 10.89 0.56 3.27
C LEU A 238 12.13 0.67 2.38
N ASP A 239 13.22 0.02 2.72
CA ASP A 239 14.41 -0.02 1.85
C ASP A 239 14.19 -0.96 0.67
N SER A 240 14.42 -0.46 -0.55
CA SER A 240 14.21 -1.24 -1.77
C SER A 240 15.19 -2.40 -1.92
N THR A 241 16.43 -2.24 -1.47
CA THR A 241 17.47 -3.29 -1.56
C THR A 241 17.13 -4.46 -0.65
N GLU A 242 16.76 -4.16 0.59
CA GLU A 242 16.36 -5.18 1.56
C GLU A 242 15.05 -5.88 1.16
N ASP A 243 14.08 -5.12 0.61
CA ASP A 243 12.84 -5.73 0.12
C ASP A 243 13.10 -6.66 -1.07
N ILE A 244 13.94 -6.29 -2.04
CA ILE A 244 14.31 -7.15 -3.16
C ILE A 244 14.99 -8.44 -2.66
N LYS A 245 15.90 -8.35 -1.69
CA LYS A 245 16.53 -9.54 -1.08
C LYS A 245 15.48 -10.45 -0.42
N ARG A 246 14.55 -9.85 0.32
CA ARG A 246 13.45 -10.56 0.97
C ARG A 246 12.53 -11.21 -0.07
N ARG A 247 12.14 -10.49 -1.13
CA ARG A 247 11.30 -10.99 -2.22
C ARG A 247 11.94 -12.16 -2.96
N LYS A 248 13.27 -12.15 -3.18
CA LYS A 248 13.99 -13.30 -3.75
C LYS A 248 13.81 -14.57 -2.91
N ARG A 249 13.87 -14.45 -1.57
CA ARG A 249 13.64 -15.59 -0.67
C ARG A 249 12.21 -16.11 -0.72
N LEU A 250 11.22 -15.20 -0.67
CA LEU A 250 9.80 -15.57 -0.75
C LEU A 250 9.45 -16.22 -2.10
N ALA A 251 9.96 -15.68 -3.20
CA ALA A 251 9.75 -16.23 -4.53
C ALA A 251 10.41 -17.60 -4.71
N ALA A 252 11.55 -17.86 -4.06
CA ALA A 252 12.16 -19.19 -4.05
C ALA A 252 11.25 -20.20 -3.35
N GLY A 253 10.68 -19.88 -2.18
CA GLY A 253 9.69 -20.73 -1.51
C GLY A 253 8.43 -20.97 -2.35
N ALA A 254 7.91 -19.91 -3.00
CA ALA A 254 6.79 -20.06 -3.91
C ALA A 254 7.11 -20.95 -5.13
N MET A 255 8.35 -20.89 -5.63
CA MET A 255 8.82 -21.77 -6.71
C MET A 255 8.89 -23.24 -6.27
N ASP A 256 9.30 -23.51 -5.03
CA ASP A 256 9.33 -24.86 -4.49
C ASP A 256 7.92 -25.47 -4.40
N THR A 257 6.89 -24.69 -4.12
CA THR A 257 5.48 -25.14 -4.09
C THR A 257 5.02 -25.69 -5.43
N ILE A 258 5.45 -25.07 -6.55
CA ILE A 258 5.06 -25.48 -7.90
C ILE A 258 6.08 -26.41 -8.58
N LYS A 259 7.11 -26.86 -7.87
CA LYS A 259 8.22 -27.64 -8.41
C LYS A 259 7.78 -28.93 -9.12
N HIS A 260 6.71 -29.59 -8.60
CA HIS A 260 6.14 -30.78 -9.24
C HIS A 260 5.55 -30.46 -10.63
N ILE A 261 4.85 -29.31 -10.80
CA ILE A 261 4.36 -28.85 -12.11
C ILE A 261 5.51 -28.57 -13.07
N CYS A 262 6.55 -27.90 -12.58
CA CYS A 262 7.72 -27.55 -13.41
C CYS A 262 8.48 -28.78 -13.90
N LYS A 263 8.57 -29.84 -13.10
CA LYS A 263 9.28 -31.09 -13.44
C LYS A 263 8.49 -32.03 -14.35
N ASP A 264 7.16 -31.92 -14.40
CA ASP A 264 6.34 -32.82 -15.22
C ASP A 264 6.62 -32.58 -16.72
N ARG A 265 7.15 -33.61 -17.40
CA ARG A 265 7.53 -33.57 -18.81
C ARG A 265 6.33 -33.56 -19.76
N ARG A 266 5.16 -33.98 -19.30
CA ARG A 266 3.91 -34.03 -20.07
C ARG A 266 3.27 -32.64 -20.22
N LEU A 267 3.59 -31.72 -19.30
CA LEU A 267 3.03 -30.38 -19.31
C LEU A 267 3.78 -29.46 -20.27
N GLU A 268 3.02 -28.75 -21.09
CA GLU A 268 3.55 -27.72 -21.98
C GLU A 268 4.18 -26.53 -21.23
N THR A 269 5.12 -25.88 -21.88
CA THR A 269 5.76 -24.66 -21.33
C THR A 269 4.74 -23.58 -20.97
N SER A 270 3.66 -23.44 -21.76
CA SER A 270 2.57 -22.48 -21.51
C SER A 270 1.92 -22.68 -20.14
N ILE A 271 1.62 -23.93 -19.75
CA ILE A 271 1.02 -24.28 -18.48
C ILE A 271 2.00 -24.01 -17.32
N LYS A 272 3.27 -24.40 -17.49
CA LYS A 272 4.33 -24.14 -16.50
C LYS A 272 4.51 -22.65 -16.25
N MET A 273 4.48 -21.84 -17.31
CA MET A 273 4.59 -20.38 -17.21
C MET A 273 3.37 -19.73 -16.57
N ARG A 274 2.17 -20.27 -16.80
CA ARG A 274 0.97 -19.81 -16.06
C ARG A 274 1.11 -20.05 -14.55
N ALA A 275 1.55 -21.24 -14.16
CA ALA A 275 1.83 -21.54 -12.75
C ALA A 275 2.93 -20.63 -12.17
N PHE A 276 4.05 -20.47 -12.91
CA PHE A 276 5.14 -19.58 -12.54
C PHE A 276 4.68 -18.14 -12.31
N ASN A 277 3.89 -17.60 -13.23
CA ASN A 277 3.37 -16.23 -13.11
C ASN A 277 2.39 -16.08 -11.95
N ALA A 278 1.53 -17.07 -11.73
CA ALA A 278 0.54 -17.03 -10.64
C ALA A 278 1.18 -17.14 -9.24
N TYR A 279 2.19 -17.98 -9.08
CA TYR A 279 2.79 -18.27 -7.77
C TYR A 279 4.07 -17.49 -7.53
N THR A 280 5.04 -17.57 -8.45
CA THR A 280 6.40 -17.02 -8.22
C THR A 280 6.49 -15.54 -8.58
N SER A 281 6.03 -15.15 -9.79
CA SER A 281 6.13 -13.76 -10.24
C SER A 281 5.23 -12.83 -9.45
N SER A 282 4.03 -13.26 -9.04
CA SER A 282 3.11 -12.48 -8.21
C SER A 282 3.69 -12.17 -6.83
N VAL A 283 4.35 -13.14 -6.19
CA VAL A 283 5.03 -12.96 -4.92
C VAL A 283 6.23 -12.05 -5.06
N PHE A 284 7.03 -12.25 -6.10
CA PHE A 284 8.24 -11.44 -6.31
C PHE A 284 7.91 -9.98 -6.61
N LEU A 285 7.00 -9.72 -7.55
CA LEU A 285 6.69 -8.38 -8.07
C LEU A 285 5.64 -7.63 -7.24
N TYR A 286 5.28 -8.11 -6.06
CA TYR A 286 4.33 -7.42 -5.19
C TYR A 286 4.91 -6.08 -4.72
N ASN A 287 4.21 -4.96 -4.97
CA ASN A 287 4.62 -3.58 -4.71
C ASN A 287 5.97 -3.17 -5.35
N SER A 288 6.41 -3.87 -6.40
CA SER A 288 7.69 -3.60 -7.07
C SER A 288 7.73 -2.22 -7.76
N GLU A 289 6.59 -1.62 -8.05
CA GLU A 289 6.45 -0.25 -8.55
C GLU A 289 7.00 0.82 -7.60
N SER A 290 7.13 0.48 -6.31
CA SER A 290 7.72 1.34 -5.29
C SER A 290 9.25 1.19 -5.16
N TRP A 291 9.89 0.31 -5.90
CA TRP A 291 11.33 0.09 -5.78
C TRP A 291 12.15 1.16 -6.47
N THR A 292 13.19 1.61 -5.76
CA THR A 292 14.28 2.42 -6.30
C THR A 292 15.38 1.48 -6.74
N MET A 293 15.75 1.50 -8.04
CA MET A 293 16.72 0.56 -8.62
C MET A 293 17.74 1.29 -9.47
N ASN A 294 19.01 0.99 -9.27
CA ASN A 294 20.10 1.35 -10.19
C ASN A 294 20.36 0.20 -11.20
N LYS A 295 21.23 0.44 -12.17
CA LYS A 295 21.55 -0.54 -13.23
C LYS A 295 22.04 -1.88 -12.67
N THR A 296 22.92 -1.87 -11.67
CA THR A 296 23.41 -3.10 -11.02
C THR A 296 22.27 -3.92 -10.40
N THR A 297 21.29 -3.23 -9.77
CA THR A 297 20.10 -3.87 -9.20
C THR A 297 19.23 -4.48 -10.30
N GLU A 298 19.02 -3.77 -11.42
CA GLU A 298 18.26 -4.29 -12.58
C GLU A 298 18.92 -5.55 -13.15
N ASP A 299 20.24 -5.54 -13.36
CA ASP A 299 20.99 -6.68 -13.90
C ASP A 299 20.95 -7.90 -12.96
N SER A 300 21.08 -7.67 -11.65
CA SER A 300 20.93 -8.70 -10.61
C SER A 300 19.52 -9.30 -10.58
N LEU A 301 18.51 -8.47 -10.82
CA LEU A 301 17.10 -8.86 -10.84
C LEU A 301 16.83 -9.75 -12.07
N ASP A 302 17.29 -9.35 -13.23
CA ASP A 302 17.11 -10.12 -14.46
C ASP A 302 17.93 -11.41 -14.48
N SER A 303 19.11 -11.41 -13.88
CA SER A 303 19.89 -12.64 -13.68
C SER A 303 19.13 -13.64 -12.80
N TYR A 304 18.54 -13.16 -11.69
CA TYR A 304 17.68 -13.99 -10.83
C TYR A 304 16.44 -14.49 -11.59
N HIS A 305 15.77 -13.63 -12.37
CA HIS A 305 14.62 -14.01 -13.19
C HIS A 305 14.96 -15.14 -14.17
N ARG A 306 16.05 -15.00 -14.94
CA ARG A 306 16.49 -16.03 -15.88
C ARG A 306 16.77 -17.38 -15.21
N ARG A 307 17.33 -17.36 -14.00
CA ARG A 307 17.52 -18.58 -13.20
C ARG A 307 16.17 -19.21 -12.84
N GLN A 308 15.20 -18.41 -12.40
CA GLN A 308 13.87 -18.90 -12.05
C GLN A 308 13.11 -19.44 -13.30
N LEU A 309 13.22 -18.79 -14.44
CA LEU A 309 12.65 -19.27 -15.70
C LEU A 309 13.22 -20.62 -16.11
N ARG A 310 14.54 -20.81 -16.03
CA ARG A 310 15.18 -22.11 -16.32
C ARG A 310 14.64 -23.21 -15.39
N ASN A 311 14.45 -22.89 -14.10
CA ASN A 311 13.84 -23.81 -13.15
C ASN A 311 12.38 -24.13 -13.53
N ALA A 312 11.61 -23.13 -13.94
CA ALA A 312 10.19 -23.29 -14.29
C ALA A 312 10.00 -24.22 -15.51
N ILE A 313 10.85 -24.12 -16.52
CA ILE A 313 10.77 -25.00 -17.71
C ILE A 313 11.71 -26.20 -17.63
N ASN A 314 12.27 -26.48 -16.43
CA ASN A 314 13.11 -27.62 -16.11
C ASN A 314 14.37 -27.77 -16.98
N ILE A 315 15.04 -26.65 -17.30
CA ILE A 315 16.34 -26.66 -17.99
C ILE A 315 17.45 -26.70 -16.95
N LYS A 316 18.25 -27.77 -16.99
CA LYS A 316 19.37 -28.02 -16.09
C LYS A 316 20.60 -28.43 -16.89
N TRP A 317 21.77 -28.18 -16.29
CA TRP A 317 23.01 -28.72 -16.82
C TRP A 317 22.91 -30.25 -17.06
N PRO A 318 23.46 -30.80 -18.18
CA PRO A 318 24.30 -30.13 -19.17
C PRO A 318 23.54 -29.32 -20.23
N ASN A 319 22.19 -29.39 -20.30
CA ASN A 319 21.41 -28.67 -21.27
C ASN A 319 21.47 -27.14 -21.00
N LYS A 320 21.97 -26.41 -22.03
CA LYS A 320 22.09 -24.94 -21.97
C LYS A 320 21.27 -24.31 -23.10
N ILE A 321 20.63 -23.19 -22.81
CA ILE A 321 20.00 -22.32 -23.81
C ILE A 321 20.46 -20.88 -23.59
N SER A 322 20.52 -20.09 -24.67
CA SER A 322 20.81 -18.67 -24.58
C SER A 322 19.70 -17.91 -23.85
N ASN A 323 20.00 -16.71 -23.36
CA ASN A 323 18.99 -15.88 -22.72
C ASN A 323 17.87 -15.48 -23.70
N THR A 324 18.22 -15.17 -24.94
CA THR A 324 17.28 -14.85 -26.01
C THR A 324 16.32 -16.00 -26.26
N GLU A 325 16.86 -17.23 -26.43
CA GLU A 325 16.03 -18.42 -26.62
C GLU A 325 15.15 -18.72 -25.39
N LEU A 326 15.66 -18.47 -24.15
CA LEU A 326 14.89 -18.63 -22.91
C LEU A 326 13.66 -17.71 -22.90
N TYR A 327 13.82 -16.43 -23.19
CA TYR A 327 12.72 -15.46 -23.25
C TYR A 327 11.75 -15.77 -24.38
N LYS A 328 12.24 -16.20 -25.55
CA LYS A 328 11.40 -16.64 -26.68
C LYS A 328 10.52 -17.84 -26.31
N ARG A 329 11.09 -18.90 -25.70
CA ARG A 329 10.33 -20.10 -25.28
C ARG A 329 9.32 -19.80 -24.16
N THR A 330 9.70 -18.96 -23.21
CA THR A 330 8.85 -18.64 -22.07
C THR A 330 7.83 -17.53 -22.35
N LYS A 331 8.02 -16.77 -23.44
CA LYS A 331 7.28 -15.53 -23.74
C LYS A 331 7.28 -14.55 -22.57
N ALA A 332 8.31 -14.64 -21.72
CA ALA A 332 8.47 -13.75 -20.58
C ALA A 332 9.22 -12.48 -20.99
N ILE A 333 8.96 -11.38 -20.27
CA ILE A 333 9.74 -10.15 -20.37
C ILE A 333 10.64 -10.02 -19.13
N PRO A 334 11.83 -9.41 -19.24
CA PRO A 334 12.71 -9.19 -18.10
C PRO A 334 11.97 -8.55 -16.93
N TRP A 335 12.29 -8.96 -15.70
CA TRP A 335 11.62 -8.36 -14.53
C TRP A 335 11.97 -6.90 -14.32
N SER A 336 13.17 -6.45 -14.70
CA SER A 336 13.53 -5.03 -14.70
C SER A 336 12.56 -4.22 -15.58
N GLN A 337 12.28 -4.69 -16.79
CA GLN A 337 11.33 -4.07 -17.70
C GLN A 337 9.89 -4.10 -17.14
N ASN A 338 9.50 -5.20 -16.50
CA ASN A 338 8.20 -5.30 -15.85
C ASN A 338 8.05 -4.28 -14.73
N VAL A 339 9.09 -4.08 -13.90
CA VAL A 339 9.10 -3.07 -12.84
C VAL A 339 8.99 -1.65 -13.42
N LYS A 340 9.72 -1.32 -14.50
CA LYS A 340 9.59 -0.03 -15.20
C LYS A 340 8.16 0.22 -15.69
N LYS A 341 7.55 -0.77 -16.36
CA LYS A 341 6.16 -0.69 -16.80
C LYS A 341 5.18 -0.52 -15.64
N ARG A 342 5.38 -1.23 -14.52
CA ARG A 342 4.56 -1.08 -13.32
C ARG A 342 4.72 0.31 -12.70
N ARG A 343 5.94 0.81 -12.57
CA ARG A 343 6.26 2.13 -12.02
C ARG A 343 5.62 3.26 -12.85
N LEU A 344 5.71 3.19 -14.19
CA LEU A 344 5.04 4.15 -15.06
C LEU A 344 3.51 4.07 -14.99
N ARG A 345 2.93 2.87 -14.91
CA ARG A 345 1.48 2.72 -14.70
C ARG A 345 1.05 3.34 -13.38
N PHE A 346 1.85 3.14 -12.34
CA PHE A 346 1.58 3.71 -11.02
C PHE A 346 1.78 5.23 -11.00
N PHE A 347 2.81 5.76 -11.66
CA PHE A 347 2.96 7.20 -11.87
C PHE A 347 1.72 7.80 -12.55
N GLY A 348 1.26 7.20 -13.64
CA GLY A 348 0.04 7.65 -14.30
C GLY A 348 -1.21 7.53 -13.41
N HIS A 349 -1.26 6.56 -12.50
CA HIS A 349 -2.32 6.47 -11.49
C HIS A 349 -2.26 7.65 -10.51
N ILE A 350 -1.09 7.97 -9.97
CA ILE A 350 -0.91 9.13 -9.06
C ILE A 350 -1.34 10.43 -9.73
N MET A 351 -1.00 10.64 -11.01
CA MET A 351 -1.35 11.86 -11.74
C MET A 351 -2.87 12.05 -11.96
N ARG A 352 -3.65 10.98 -11.86
CA ARG A 352 -5.12 11.02 -11.96
C ARG A 352 -5.84 11.03 -10.62
N LEU A 353 -5.13 10.92 -9.51
CA LEU A 353 -5.73 11.05 -8.18
C LEU A 353 -6.07 12.52 -7.89
N PRO A 354 -7.02 12.78 -6.98
CA PRO A 354 -7.27 14.12 -6.45
C PRO A 354 -5.99 14.76 -5.91
N ASP A 355 -5.89 16.08 -5.95
CA ASP A 355 -4.68 16.82 -5.54
C ASP A 355 -4.36 16.62 -4.05
N ASP A 356 -5.37 16.39 -3.25
CA ASP A 356 -5.31 16.13 -1.81
C ASP A 356 -4.98 14.66 -1.45
N ALA A 357 -4.83 13.77 -2.45
CA ALA A 357 -4.46 12.39 -2.17
C ALA A 357 -3.07 12.30 -1.51
N PRO A 358 -2.90 11.55 -0.40
CA PRO A 358 -1.66 11.50 0.35
C PRO A 358 -0.40 11.22 -0.48
N VAL A 359 -0.49 10.28 -1.43
CA VAL A 359 0.64 9.93 -2.30
C VAL A 359 0.97 11.04 -3.29
N ARG A 360 -0.03 11.81 -3.75
CA ARG A 360 0.18 12.95 -4.66
C ARG A 360 0.84 14.11 -3.92
N THR A 361 0.33 14.45 -2.75
CA THR A 361 0.94 15.43 -1.85
C THR A 361 2.38 15.06 -1.50
N ALA A 362 2.61 13.78 -1.14
CA ALA A 362 3.95 13.29 -0.84
C ALA A 362 4.90 13.40 -2.04
N LEU A 363 4.41 13.15 -3.27
CA LEU A 363 5.23 13.28 -4.48
C LEU A 363 5.58 14.74 -4.78
N ILE A 364 4.62 15.66 -4.62
CA ILE A 364 4.85 17.10 -4.78
C ILE A 364 5.89 17.59 -3.76
N GLU A 365 5.70 17.22 -2.49
CA GLU A 365 6.64 17.57 -1.42
C GLU A 365 8.03 16.96 -1.65
N TYR A 366 8.08 15.72 -2.14
CA TYR A 366 9.33 15.03 -2.49
C TYR A 366 10.09 15.74 -3.61
N ASP A 367 9.40 16.19 -4.66
CA ASP A 367 10.00 16.85 -5.82
C ASP A 367 10.42 18.30 -5.54
N ARG A 368 9.99 18.86 -4.41
CA ARG A 368 10.35 20.23 -4.02
C ARG A 368 11.86 20.38 -3.87
N PRO A 369 12.49 21.34 -4.58
CA PRO A 369 13.92 21.55 -4.50
C PRO A 369 14.31 22.05 -3.10
N LEU A 370 15.17 21.30 -2.43
CA LEU A 370 15.80 21.70 -1.17
C LEU A 370 17.27 22.00 -1.44
N LYS A 371 17.89 22.89 -0.62
CA LYS A 371 19.34 23.11 -0.67
C LYS A 371 20.05 21.77 -0.45
N MET A 372 20.62 21.21 -1.51
CA MET A 372 21.30 19.93 -1.46
C MET A 372 22.70 20.08 -0.90
N SER A 373 23.11 19.16 -0.03
CA SER A 373 24.50 19.06 0.40
C SER A 373 25.40 18.66 -0.77
N ARG A 374 26.66 19.15 -0.77
CA ARG A 374 27.69 18.67 -1.71
C ARG A 374 27.92 17.17 -1.48
N GLY A 375 27.98 16.40 -2.54
CA GLY A 375 28.23 14.95 -2.50
C GLY A 375 27.58 14.19 -3.65
N ALA A 376 27.89 12.89 -3.78
CA ALA A 376 27.29 12.03 -4.78
C ALA A 376 25.76 11.92 -4.56
N ARG A 377 24.97 12.27 -5.58
CA ARG A 377 23.50 12.22 -5.51
C ARG A 377 23.07 10.74 -5.34
N LYS A 378 22.39 10.45 -4.23
CA LYS A 378 21.77 9.14 -4.04
C LYS A 378 20.76 8.87 -5.16
N PHE A 379 20.66 7.62 -5.58
CA PHE A 379 19.67 7.20 -6.57
C PHE A 379 18.29 7.15 -5.90
N THR A 380 17.29 7.76 -6.51
CA THR A 380 15.97 7.98 -5.91
C THR A 380 14.85 7.47 -6.81
N TRP A 381 13.65 7.23 -6.24
CA TRP A 381 12.47 6.82 -7.00
C TRP A 381 12.09 7.87 -8.06
N GLY A 382 12.15 9.16 -7.70
CA GLY A 382 11.92 10.24 -8.64
C GLY A 382 12.88 10.22 -9.84
N LYS A 383 14.16 9.90 -9.63
CA LYS A 383 15.13 9.72 -10.72
C LYS A 383 14.80 8.51 -11.60
N ASN A 384 14.32 7.41 -11.00
CA ASN A 384 13.82 6.27 -11.78
C ASN A 384 12.66 6.67 -12.69
N ILE A 385 11.68 7.43 -12.18
CA ILE A 385 10.55 7.93 -13.00
C ILE A 385 11.05 8.78 -14.15
N THR A 386 11.96 9.72 -13.91
CA THR A 386 12.53 10.56 -14.98
C THR A 386 13.21 9.71 -16.07
N ASN A 387 14.01 8.73 -15.65
CA ASN A 387 14.67 7.81 -16.57
C ASN A 387 13.67 6.91 -17.34
N ASP A 388 12.62 6.45 -16.67
CA ASP A 388 11.60 5.61 -17.30
C ASP A 388 10.73 6.41 -18.29
N LEU A 389 10.43 7.69 -17.98
CA LEU A 389 9.73 8.60 -18.89
C LEU A 389 10.56 8.93 -20.13
N SER A 390 11.88 9.09 -20.00
CA SER A 390 12.76 9.33 -21.15
C SER A 390 12.75 8.19 -22.16
N LEU A 391 12.45 6.95 -21.75
CA LEU A 391 12.23 5.82 -22.68
C LEU A 391 10.99 6.00 -23.58
N LEU A 392 10.07 6.88 -23.17
CA LEU A 392 8.89 7.27 -23.93
C LEU A 392 9.06 8.59 -24.68
N GLY A 393 10.25 9.22 -24.62
CA GLY A 393 10.50 10.56 -25.14
C GLY A 393 9.79 11.67 -24.36
N LEU A 394 9.44 11.41 -23.09
CA LEU A 394 8.70 12.34 -22.22
C LEU A 394 9.59 12.83 -21.07
N ASP A 395 9.37 14.06 -20.65
CA ASP A 395 9.83 14.60 -19.37
C ASP A 395 8.73 14.44 -18.28
N ARG A 396 8.97 15.00 -17.10
CA ARG A 396 8.00 14.87 -15.99
C ARG A 396 6.71 15.64 -16.23
N HIS A 397 6.78 16.79 -16.90
CA HIS A 397 5.63 17.63 -17.18
C HIS A 397 4.77 17.00 -18.28
N SER A 398 5.37 16.72 -19.44
CA SER A 398 4.69 16.08 -20.58
C SER A 398 4.18 14.68 -20.21
N GLY A 399 4.91 13.94 -19.36
CA GLY A 399 4.48 12.66 -18.81
C GLY A 399 3.26 12.77 -17.90
N ALA A 400 3.18 13.82 -17.07
CA ALA A 400 2.02 14.07 -16.21
C ALA A 400 0.78 14.41 -17.03
N GLU A 401 0.93 15.24 -18.09
CA GLU A 401 -0.17 15.57 -19.01
C GLU A 401 -0.65 14.33 -19.80
N ALA A 402 0.28 13.57 -20.37
CA ALA A 402 -0.06 12.34 -21.09
C ALA A 402 -0.77 11.30 -20.20
N ALA A 403 -0.43 11.27 -18.92
CA ALA A 403 -0.99 10.34 -17.94
C ALA A 403 -2.47 10.63 -17.61
N LYS A 404 -3.00 11.84 -17.91
CA LYS A 404 -4.44 12.19 -17.72
C LYS A 404 -5.33 11.32 -18.59
N ASP A 405 -4.91 11.02 -19.84
CA ASP A 405 -5.60 10.03 -20.67
C ASP A 405 -5.17 8.61 -20.26
N ARG A 406 -6.04 7.95 -19.48
CA ARG A 406 -5.78 6.59 -18.98
C ARG A 406 -5.57 5.56 -20.09
N LYS A 407 -6.30 5.69 -21.22
CA LYS A 407 -6.24 4.72 -22.33
C LYS A 407 -4.97 4.92 -23.15
N GLY A 408 -4.68 6.15 -23.56
CA GLY A 408 -3.45 6.52 -24.26
C GLY A 408 -2.20 6.19 -23.43
N TRP A 409 -2.19 6.55 -22.15
CA TRP A 409 -1.09 6.22 -21.23
C TRP A 409 -0.81 4.72 -21.14
N ARG A 410 -1.88 3.91 -21.04
CA ARG A 410 -1.73 2.44 -21.02
C ARG A 410 -1.13 1.91 -22.32
N GLY A 411 -1.49 2.49 -23.47
CA GLY A 411 -0.93 2.17 -24.77
C GLY A 411 0.56 2.48 -24.83
N LEU A 412 0.97 3.70 -24.45
CA LEU A 412 2.37 4.14 -24.41
C LEU A 412 3.24 3.22 -23.53
N VAL A 413 2.79 2.95 -22.29
CA VAL A 413 3.55 2.10 -21.35
C VAL A 413 3.66 0.65 -21.84
N ASN A 414 2.64 0.12 -22.52
CA ASN A 414 2.71 -1.23 -23.09
C ASN A 414 3.70 -1.32 -24.25
N GLY A 415 3.82 -0.26 -25.04
CA GLY A 415 4.73 -0.16 -26.18
C GLY A 415 6.21 -0.04 -25.83
N ILE A 416 6.56 0.09 -24.55
CA ILE A 416 7.98 0.10 -24.16
C ILE A 416 8.61 -1.26 -24.50
N HIS A 417 9.42 -1.26 -25.52
CA HIS A 417 10.36 -2.33 -25.81
C HIS A 417 11.74 -1.82 -25.41
N THR A 418 12.44 -2.52 -24.51
CA THR A 418 13.87 -2.26 -24.35
C THR A 418 14.52 -2.68 -25.65
N ALA A 419 15.17 -1.73 -26.32
CA ALA A 419 16.13 -2.09 -27.35
C ALA A 419 17.14 -3.08 -26.72
N ASP A 420 17.38 -4.17 -27.43
CA ASP A 420 18.29 -5.26 -27.06
C ASP A 420 19.70 -4.75 -26.75
#